data_d61ffb01a3dc435c46b212e0c4c8aae2
#
_entry.id   d61ffb01a3dc435c46b212e0c4c8aae2
#
_cell.length_a   1.000
_cell.length_b   1.000
_cell.length_c   1.000
_cell.angle_alpha   90.00
_cell.angle_beta   90.00
_cell.angle_gamma   90.00
#
_symmetry.space_group_name_H-M   'P 1'
#
loop_
_entity.id
_entity.type
_entity.pdbx_description
1 polymer ?
#
loop_
_entity_poly.entity_id
_entity_poly.type
_entity_poly.pdbx_seq_one_letter_code
_entity_poly.pdbx_strand_id
1 'polypeptide(L)'
;MENNPRFGEIIYANLPYSGSVQGGIRPVLVVQNDVGNRHAPTVEVIPLSSRINKGHHMPTHVFVPQGTAGLRRDSIIIAENTQTIPK
;
A
#
# COMPACT_ATOMS: atom_id res chain seq x y z
N MET A 1 5.20 -17.69 6.09
CA MET A 1 4.02 -17.38 5.27
C MET A 1 4.06 -18.21 4.01
N GLU A 2 3.01 -18.97 3.74
CA GLU A 2 2.98 -19.85 2.58
C GLU A 2 3.00 -19.07 1.27
N ASN A 3 2.36 -17.91 1.28
CA ASN A 3 2.28 -17.05 0.11
C ASN A 3 3.03 -15.77 0.38
N ASN A 4 4.16 -15.62 -0.28
CA ASN A 4 4.89 -14.36 -0.20
C ASN A 4 4.16 -13.28 -0.98
N PRO A 5 4.18 -12.03 -0.52
CA PRO A 5 3.67 -10.94 -1.32
C PRO A 5 4.46 -10.83 -2.63
N ARG A 6 3.81 -10.31 -3.67
CA ARG A 6 4.42 -10.17 -4.99
C ARG A 6 4.47 -8.70 -5.39
N PHE A 7 5.52 -8.34 -6.10
CA PHE A 7 5.66 -6.99 -6.64
C PHE A 7 4.41 -6.61 -7.44
N GLY A 8 3.88 -5.43 -7.14
CA GLY A 8 2.70 -4.90 -7.83
C GLY A 8 1.37 -5.38 -7.28
N GLU A 9 1.39 -6.27 -6.30
CA GLU A 9 0.17 -6.79 -5.68
C GLU A 9 -0.37 -5.80 -4.64
N ILE A 10 -1.70 -5.70 -4.56
CA ILE A 10 -2.34 -4.94 -3.48
C ILE A 10 -2.83 -5.94 -2.44
N ILE A 11 -2.32 -5.80 -1.22
CA ILE A 11 -2.66 -6.65 -0.09
C ILE A 11 -3.14 -5.79 1.08
N TYR A 12 -3.78 -6.40 2.05
CA TYR A 12 -4.18 -5.70 3.28
C TYR A 12 -3.12 -5.98 4.34
N ALA A 13 -2.69 -4.92 5.01
CA ALA A 13 -1.68 -5.01 6.05
C ALA A 13 -2.04 -4.10 7.22
N ASN A 14 -1.60 -4.50 8.41
CA ASN A 14 -1.77 -3.69 9.60
C ASN A 14 -0.59 -2.74 9.70
N LEU A 15 -0.86 -1.46 9.53
CA LEU A 15 0.17 -0.42 9.51
C LEU A 15 0.22 0.33 10.83
N PRO A 16 1.41 0.73 11.29
CA PRO A 16 1.53 1.64 12.42
C PRO A 16 1.13 3.06 11.99
N TYR A 17 0.81 3.90 12.96
CA TYR A 17 0.67 5.33 12.69
C TYR A 17 1.99 5.88 12.20
N SER A 18 1.93 6.67 11.13
CA SER A 18 3.14 7.25 10.55
C SER A 18 2.78 8.53 9.81
N GLY A 19 3.21 9.65 10.33
CA GLY A 19 2.99 10.94 9.69
C GLY A 19 1.50 11.21 9.41
N SER A 20 1.18 11.46 8.16
CA SER A 20 -0.20 11.73 7.73
C SER A 20 -1.02 10.45 7.49
N VAL A 21 -0.40 9.28 7.62
CA VAL A 21 -1.07 8.01 7.38
C VAL A 21 -1.57 7.43 8.69
N GLN A 22 -2.87 7.23 8.77
CA GLN A 22 -3.50 6.61 9.91
C GLN A 22 -3.20 5.12 9.95
N GLY A 23 -2.89 4.59 11.13
CA GLY A 23 -2.61 3.18 11.30
C GLY A 23 -3.85 2.31 11.15
N GLY A 24 -3.68 0.99 11.28
CA GLY A 24 -4.73 0.02 11.18
C GLY A 24 -4.60 -0.84 9.91
N ILE A 25 -5.60 -1.68 9.67
CA ILE A 25 -5.60 -2.56 8.50
C ILE A 25 -6.02 -1.77 7.27
N ARG A 26 -5.12 -1.72 6.28
CA ARG A 26 -5.32 -0.93 5.08
C ARG A 26 -4.78 -1.65 3.86
N PRO A 27 -5.33 -1.37 2.68
CA PRO A 27 -4.72 -1.86 1.44
C PRO A 27 -3.37 -1.16 1.20
N VAL A 28 -2.39 -1.94 0.76
CA VAL A 28 -1.06 -1.45 0.45
C VAL A 28 -0.59 -2.05 -0.87
N LEU A 29 0.21 -1.29 -1.59
CA LEU A 29 0.84 -1.77 -2.82
C LEU A 29 2.23 -2.29 -2.50
N VAL A 30 2.52 -3.54 -2.90
CA VAL A 30 3.82 -4.15 -2.71
C VAL A 30 4.78 -3.62 -3.77
N VAL A 31 5.85 -2.95 -3.34
CA VAL A 31 6.84 -2.37 -4.25
C VAL A 31 8.22 -3.02 -4.13
N GLN A 32 8.38 -3.99 -3.23
CA GLN A 32 9.61 -4.76 -3.13
C GLN A 32 9.65 -5.82 -4.23
N ASN A 33 10.82 -6.04 -4.81
CA ASN A 33 10.96 -7.05 -5.84
C ASN A 33 10.76 -8.46 -5.27
N ASP A 34 10.47 -9.42 -6.18
CA ASP A 34 10.10 -10.77 -5.74
C ASP A 34 11.23 -11.55 -5.10
N VAL A 35 12.47 -11.23 -5.39
CA VAL A 35 13.61 -11.85 -4.71
C VAL A 35 13.61 -11.45 -3.25
N GLY A 36 13.47 -10.15 -2.96
CA GLY A 36 13.33 -9.67 -1.59
C GLY A 36 12.09 -10.22 -0.92
N ASN A 37 10.98 -10.31 -1.66
CA ASN A 37 9.73 -10.83 -1.10
C ASN A 37 9.85 -12.27 -0.62
N ARG A 38 10.70 -13.07 -1.25
CA ARG A 38 10.94 -14.44 -0.83
C ARG A 38 11.90 -14.57 0.33
N HIS A 39 12.91 -13.74 0.38
CA HIS A 39 14.06 -13.95 1.27
C HIS A 39 14.16 -12.99 2.43
N ALA A 40 13.64 -11.78 2.29
CA ALA A 40 13.68 -10.80 3.38
C ALA A 40 12.57 -11.05 4.40
N PRO A 41 12.82 -10.74 5.69
CA PRO A 41 11.77 -10.83 6.71
C PRO A 41 10.77 -9.69 6.66
N THR A 42 11.02 -8.69 5.82
CA THR A 42 10.20 -7.49 5.70
C THR A 42 9.77 -7.30 4.25
N VAL A 43 8.78 -6.43 4.06
CA VAL A 43 8.32 -6.06 2.71
C VAL A 43 8.13 -4.55 2.65
N GLU A 44 8.58 -3.96 1.53
CA GLU A 44 8.38 -2.55 1.23
C GLU A 44 7.02 -2.36 0.58
N VAL A 45 6.22 -1.45 1.13
CA VAL A 45 4.86 -1.20 0.67
C VAL A 45 4.56 0.28 0.63
N ILE A 46 3.56 0.65 -0.17
CA ILE A 46 3.02 2.00 -0.22
C ILE A 46 1.54 1.91 0.17
N PRO A 47 1.10 2.64 1.21
CA PRO A 47 -0.29 2.58 1.63
C PRO A 47 -1.23 3.25 0.64
N LEU A 48 -2.46 2.74 0.56
CA LEU A 48 -3.55 3.37 -0.15
C LEU A 48 -4.52 4.00 0.84
N SER A 49 -5.18 5.07 0.43
CA SER A 49 -6.20 5.71 1.25
C SER A 49 -7.48 5.89 0.44
N SER A 50 -8.62 5.61 1.05
CA SER A 50 -9.91 5.89 0.45
C SER A 50 -10.39 7.31 0.73
N ARG A 51 -9.65 8.07 1.52
CA ARG A 51 -9.94 9.48 1.78
C ARG A 51 -9.42 10.32 0.63
N ILE A 52 -10.27 10.57 -0.33
CA ILE A 52 -9.92 11.36 -1.50
C ILE A 52 -10.41 12.78 -1.28
N ASN A 53 -9.48 13.70 -1.04
CA ASN A 53 -9.80 15.11 -0.92
C ASN A 53 -9.80 15.75 -2.32
N LYS A 54 -10.98 16.12 -2.78
CA LYS A 54 -11.09 16.82 -4.05
C LYS A 54 -10.34 18.13 -3.98
N GLY A 55 -9.46 18.36 -4.93
CA GLY A 55 -8.70 19.60 -5.02
C GLY A 55 -7.36 19.60 -4.27
N HIS A 56 -7.05 18.52 -3.56
CA HIS A 56 -5.78 18.41 -2.82
C HIS A 56 -4.98 17.21 -3.29
N HIS A 57 -4.75 17.13 -4.58
CA HIS A 57 -3.95 16.04 -5.14
C HIS A 57 -2.49 16.44 -5.20
N MET A 58 -1.63 15.64 -4.60
CA MET A 58 -0.20 15.77 -4.76
C MET A 58 0.25 15.04 -6.02
N PRO A 59 1.31 15.51 -6.70
CA PRO A 59 1.81 14.79 -7.89
C PRO A 59 2.19 13.34 -7.64
N THR A 60 2.49 12.99 -6.38
CA THR A 60 2.85 11.64 -5.97
C THR A 60 1.64 10.75 -5.70
N HIS A 61 0.43 11.29 -5.74
CA HIS A 61 -0.78 10.51 -5.53
C HIS A 61 -1.28 9.91 -6.84
N VAL A 62 -1.59 8.61 -6.83
CA VAL A 62 -2.10 7.89 -7.99
C VAL A 62 -3.49 7.36 -7.67
N PHE A 63 -4.46 7.75 -8.48
CA PHE A 63 -5.84 7.29 -8.31
C PHE A 63 -5.99 5.84 -8.78
N VAL A 64 -6.68 5.03 -7.98
CA VAL A 64 -6.99 3.64 -8.29
C VAL A 64 -8.49 3.43 -8.08
N PRO A 65 -9.25 3.10 -9.13
CA PRO A 65 -10.69 2.96 -9.00
C PRO A 65 -11.08 1.69 -8.23
N GLN A 66 -12.27 1.77 -7.64
CA GLN A 66 -12.91 0.63 -7.00
C GLN A 66 -12.93 -0.57 -7.95
N GLY A 67 -12.71 -1.76 -7.39
CA GLY A 67 -12.69 -3.00 -8.15
C GLY A 67 -11.32 -3.41 -8.64
N THR A 68 -10.37 -2.48 -8.71
CA THR A 68 -8.99 -2.81 -9.06
C THR A 68 -8.39 -3.68 -7.96
N ALA A 69 -7.89 -4.85 -8.32
CA ALA A 69 -7.28 -5.80 -7.37
C ALA A 69 -8.17 -6.07 -6.14
N GLY A 70 -9.48 -6.04 -6.31
CA GLY A 70 -10.43 -6.32 -5.24
C GLY A 70 -10.67 -5.16 -4.28
N LEU A 71 -10.23 -3.96 -4.59
CA LEU A 71 -10.48 -2.80 -3.75
C LEU A 71 -11.98 -2.52 -3.64
N ARG A 72 -12.44 -2.24 -2.43
CA ARG A 72 -13.85 -1.98 -2.16
C ARG A 72 -14.25 -0.53 -2.37
N ARG A 73 -13.29 0.38 -2.50
CA ARG A 73 -13.51 1.81 -2.66
C ARG A 73 -12.49 2.39 -3.60
N ASP A 74 -12.85 3.50 -4.23
CA ASP A 74 -11.88 4.32 -4.93
C ASP A 74 -10.79 4.71 -3.95
N SER A 75 -9.55 4.61 -4.37
CA SER A 75 -8.40 4.84 -3.48
C SER A 75 -7.33 5.64 -4.20
N ILE A 76 -6.42 6.20 -3.41
CA ILE A 76 -5.21 6.81 -3.94
C ILE A 76 -4.00 6.09 -3.36
N ILE A 77 -2.99 5.90 -4.17
CA ILE A 77 -1.68 5.40 -3.75
C ILE A 77 -0.87 6.61 -3.30
N ILE A 78 -0.44 6.60 -2.04
CA ILE A 78 0.32 7.70 -1.45
C ILE A 78 1.80 7.41 -1.65
N ALA A 79 2.29 7.66 -2.87
CA ALA A 79 3.62 7.20 -3.29
C ALA A 79 4.77 7.85 -2.52
N GLU A 80 4.54 8.99 -1.89
CA GLU A 80 5.58 9.62 -1.07
C GLU A 80 5.76 8.95 0.30
N ASN A 81 4.92 7.97 0.65
CA ASN A 81 4.91 7.38 1.98
C ASN A 81 5.20 5.88 1.97
N THR A 82 6.37 5.52 1.47
CA THR A 82 6.81 4.12 1.44
C THR A 82 7.09 3.64 2.87
N GLN A 83 6.63 2.45 3.20
CA GLN A 83 6.84 1.87 4.51
C GLN A 83 7.43 0.46 4.41
N THR A 84 8.25 0.12 5.40
CA THR A 84 8.79 -1.23 5.57
C THR A 84 8.02 -1.90 6.69
N ILE A 85 7.40 -3.03 6.40
CA ILE A 85 6.62 -3.75 7.40
C ILE A 85 7.09 -5.20 7.49
N PRO A 86 6.91 -5.87 8.64
CA PRO A 86 7.20 -7.30 8.76
C PRO A 86 6.21 -8.10 7.94
N LYS A 87 6.68 -9.19 7.43
CA LYS A 87 5.81 -10.13 6.70
C LYS A 87 4.79 -10.76 7.61
#